data_a0e37ab80f22314aa43fc80f2b3d9361
#
_entry.id   a0e37ab80f22314aa43fc80f2b3d9361
#
_cell.length_a   1.000
_cell.length_b   1.000
_cell.length_c   1.000
_cell.angle_alpha   90.00
_cell.angle_beta   90.00
_cell.angle_gamma   90.00
#
_symmetry.space_group_name_H-M   'P 1'
#
loop_
_entity.id
_entity.type
_entity.pdbx_description
1 polymer ?
#
loop_
_entity_poly.entity_id
_entity_poly.type
_entity_poly.pdbx_seq_one_letter_code
_entity_poly.pdbx_strand_id
1 'polypeptide(L)'
;MLAVALRVLLAVHGGVFAALAVPPRRLPSGDAVAPNWDARAVLGTERARVLAGCRIAFSRVVPLGAPPAEHPLWRLAERLGAACATAVGAGTTHVVAAPGPPTDKVLAARAAGAAVVSPGWLQCSATLWRRADEAHFSAQIEG
;
A
#
# COMPACT_ATOMS: atom_id res chain seq x y z
N MET A 1 17.74 -0.80 8.09
CA MET A 1 16.98 0.45 8.38
C MET A 1 17.63 1.70 7.78
N LEU A 2 18.92 1.92 7.93
CA LEU A 2 19.63 3.10 7.39
C LEU A 2 19.47 3.24 5.86
N ALA A 3 19.63 2.15 5.11
CA ALA A 3 19.45 2.14 3.65
C ALA A 3 18.03 2.51 3.20
N VAL A 4 17.00 2.12 3.96
CA VAL A 4 15.60 2.49 3.69
C VAL A 4 15.40 3.98 3.95
N ALA A 5 15.89 4.49 5.08
CA ALA A 5 15.80 5.90 5.41
C ALA A 5 16.51 6.77 4.36
N LEU A 6 17.70 6.38 3.93
CA LEU A 6 18.45 7.09 2.89
C LEU A 6 17.67 7.12 1.57
N ARG A 7 17.11 5.98 1.15
CA ARG A 7 16.32 5.91 -0.08
C ARG A 7 15.09 6.83 -0.04
N VAL A 8 14.37 6.83 1.08
CA VAL A 8 13.20 7.69 1.27
C VAL A 8 13.61 9.17 1.29
N LEU A 9 14.70 9.50 1.98
CA LEU A 9 15.24 10.86 1.99
C LEU A 9 15.66 11.34 0.60
N LEU A 10 16.32 10.50 -0.19
CA LEU A 10 16.69 10.82 -1.56
C LEU A 10 15.47 11.00 -2.46
N ALA A 11 14.42 10.18 -2.30
CA ALA A 11 13.19 10.32 -3.05
C ALA A 11 12.45 11.62 -2.71
N VAL A 12 12.38 11.96 -1.41
CA VAL A 12 11.79 13.24 -0.95
C VAL A 12 12.59 14.42 -1.46
N HIS A 13 13.92 14.37 -1.32
CA HIS A 13 14.82 15.41 -1.83
C HIS A 13 14.62 15.62 -3.34
N GLY A 14 14.67 14.53 -4.12
CA GLY A 14 14.45 14.61 -5.56
C GLY A 14 13.07 15.17 -5.92
N GLY A 15 12.02 14.76 -5.22
CA GLY A 15 10.65 15.26 -5.42
C GLY A 15 10.52 16.75 -5.11
N VAL A 16 11.14 17.21 -4.01
CA VAL A 16 11.16 18.64 -3.64
C VAL A 16 11.91 19.47 -4.68
N PHE A 17 13.11 19.01 -5.09
CA PHE A 17 13.88 19.73 -6.10
C PHE A 17 13.23 19.73 -7.48
N ALA A 18 12.57 18.65 -7.88
CA ALA A 18 11.78 18.62 -9.11
C ALA A 18 10.60 19.62 -9.06
N ALA A 19 9.94 19.74 -7.90
CA ALA A 19 8.87 20.72 -7.70
C ALA A 19 9.38 22.16 -7.71
N LEU A 20 10.58 22.40 -7.15
CA LEU A 20 11.24 23.74 -7.17
C LEU A 20 11.76 24.11 -8.56
N ALA A 21 12.08 23.13 -9.41
CA ALA A 21 12.53 23.36 -10.78
C ALA A 21 11.40 23.77 -11.72
N VAL A 22 10.14 23.63 -11.31
CA VAL A 22 8.99 24.14 -12.08
C VAL A 22 8.96 25.65 -11.93
N PRO A 23 9.02 26.44 -13.03
CA PRO A 23 8.95 27.88 -12.94
C PRO A 23 7.64 28.31 -12.30
N PRO A 24 7.65 29.34 -11.45
CA PRO A 24 6.45 29.82 -10.77
C PRO A 24 5.40 30.21 -11.80
N ARG A 25 4.21 29.62 -11.67
CA ARG A 25 3.07 29.99 -12.51
C ARG A 25 2.66 31.41 -12.17
N ARG A 26 2.74 32.30 -13.13
CA ARG A 26 2.22 33.67 -12.95
C ARG A 26 0.71 33.67 -13.07
N LEU A 27 0.06 34.26 -12.08
CA LEU A 27 -1.37 34.59 -12.16
C LEU A 27 -1.58 35.76 -13.09
N PRO A 28 -2.79 35.94 -13.65
CA PRO A 28 -3.15 37.11 -14.42
C PRO A 28 -2.96 38.45 -13.67
N SER A 29 -2.95 38.40 -12.33
CA SER A 29 -2.66 39.54 -11.44
C SER A 29 -1.17 39.91 -11.38
N GLY A 30 -0.28 39.17 -12.00
CA GLY A 30 1.16 39.41 -11.96
C GLY A 30 1.87 38.86 -10.72
N ASP A 31 1.14 38.30 -9.77
CA ASP A 31 1.70 37.71 -8.56
C ASP A 31 2.32 36.32 -8.87
N ALA A 32 3.53 36.11 -8.37
CA ALA A 32 4.18 34.79 -8.46
C ALA A 32 3.61 33.88 -7.39
N VAL A 33 2.93 32.80 -7.82
CA VAL A 33 2.56 31.72 -6.89
C VAL A 33 3.82 30.89 -6.61
N ALA A 34 4.27 30.87 -5.35
CA ALA A 34 5.32 29.98 -4.92
C ALA A 34 4.92 28.53 -5.24
N PRO A 35 5.83 27.70 -5.76
CA PRO A 35 5.53 26.28 -5.99
C PRO A 35 5.09 25.67 -4.65
N ASN A 36 3.85 25.19 -4.60
CA ASN A 36 3.29 24.55 -3.41
C ASN A 36 3.89 23.13 -3.32
N TRP A 37 5.08 23.03 -2.74
CA TRP A 37 5.66 21.75 -2.38
C TRP A 37 5.31 21.44 -0.93
N ASP A 38 4.73 20.27 -0.72
CA ASP A 38 4.48 19.73 0.61
C ASP A 38 5.23 18.39 0.72
N ALA A 39 6.17 18.33 1.66
CA ALA A 39 6.91 17.11 1.94
C ALA A 39 5.99 15.92 2.26
N ARG A 40 4.82 16.18 2.86
CA ARG A 40 3.80 15.17 3.15
C ARG A 40 3.20 14.61 1.85
N ALA A 41 2.95 15.46 0.86
CA ALA A 41 2.44 15.02 -0.44
C ALA A 41 3.47 14.17 -1.18
N VAL A 42 4.75 14.54 -1.14
CA VAL A 42 5.84 13.74 -1.72
C VAL A 42 5.96 12.39 -1.02
N LEU A 43 5.97 12.37 0.32
CA LEU A 43 5.98 11.14 1.11
C LEU A 43 4.75 10.26 0.81
N GLY A 44 3.58 10.87 0.67
CA GLY A 44 2.35 10.16 0.30
C GLY A 44 2.47 9.50 -1.07
N THR A 45 3.03 10.19 -2.05
CA THR A 45 3.26 9.66 -3.41
C THR A 45 4.24 8.48 -3.38
N GLU A 46 5.37 8.61 -2.69
CA GLU A 46 6.35 7.52 -2.56
C GLU A 46 5.76 6.31 -1.83
N ARG A 47 4.96 6.56 -0.80
CA ARG A 47 4.26 5.50 -0.07
C ARG A 47 3.25 4.77 -0.94
N ALA A 48 2.49 5.48 -1.75
CA ALA A 48 1.49 4.92 -2.66
C ALA A 48 2.09 4.11 -3.82
N ARG A 49 3.41 4.12 -4.00
CA ARG A 49 4.10 3.27 -4.99
C ARG A 49 4.43 1.88 -4.45
N VAL A 50 4.44 1.69 -3.14
CA VAL A 50 4.91 0.45 -2.48
C VAL A 50 4.11 -0.77 -2.94
N LEU A 51 2.79 -0.67 -2.98
CA LEU A 51 1.87 -1.73 -3.42
C LEU A 51 1.05 -1.32 -4.65
N ALA A 52 1.55 -0.39 -5.44
CA ALA A 52 0.89 0.00 -6.69
C ALA A 52 0.66 -1.22 -7.59
N GLY A 53 -0.55 -1.34 -8.12
CA GLY A 53 -0.95 -2.48 -8.95
C GLY A 53 -1.38 -3.74 -8.18
N CYS A 54 -1.22 -3.77 -6.84
CA CYS A 54 -1.75 -4.87 -6.04
C CYS A 54 -3.25 -4.70 -5.80
N ARG A 55 -4.00 -5.79 -5.96
CA ARG A 55 -5.41 -5.90 -5.54
C ARG A 55 -5.50 -6.86 -4.38
N ILE A 56 -5.94 -6.36 -3.24
CA ILE A 56 -5.89 -7.09 -1.97
C ILE A 56 -7.31 -7.35 -1.47
N ALA A 57 -7.59 -8.59 -1.14
CA ALA A 57 -8.77 -8.97 -0.37
C ALA A 57 -8.35 -9.39 1.05
N PHE A 58 -9.26 -9.23 2.01
CA PHE A 58 -9.02 -9.57 3.41
C PHE A 58 -9.89 -10.74 3.82
N SER A 59 -9.29 -11.70 4.55
CA SER A 59 -9.96 -12.87 5.07
C SER A 59 -9.72 -13.00 6.58
N ARG A 60 -10.81 -12.94 7.37
CA ARG A 60 -10.78 -13.02 8.84
C ARG A 60 -9.93 -11.96 9.55
N VAL A 61 -9.57 -10.90 8.86
CA VAL A 61 -8.83 -9.75 9.41
C VAL A 61 -9.80 -8.68 9.90
N VAL A 62 -10.85 -8.43 9.10
CA VAL A 62 -11.90 -7.47 9.45
C VAL A 62 -13.01 -8.20 10.22
N PRO A 63 -13.41 -7.71 11.41
CA PRO A 63 -14.52 -8.29 12.17
C PRO A 63 -15.82 -8.28 11.36
N LEU A 64 -16.66 -9.31 11.57
CA LEU A 64 -17.97 -9.37 10.97
C LEU A 64 -18.82 -8.18 11.44
N GLY A 65 -19.48 -7.51 10.49
CA GLY A 65 -20.32 -6.34 10.76
C GLY A 65 -19.56 -5.01 10.88
N ALA A 66 -18.23 -5.02 10.89
CA ALA A 66 -17.46 -3.79 10.84
C ALA A 66 -17.26 -3.32 9.38
N PRO A 67 -17.31 -1.98 9.12
CA PRO A 67 -16.98 -1.44 7.81
C PRO A 67 -15.52 -1.75 7.45
N PRO A 68 -15.24 -2.49 6.38
CA PRO A 68 -13.88 -2.87 6.04
C PRO A 68 -12.95 -1.67 5.83
N ALA A 69 -13.44 -0.60 5.23
CA ALA A 69 -12.68 0.62 4.96
C ALA A 69 -12.22 1.36 6.23
N GLU A 70 -12.81 1.09 7.37
CA GLU A 70 -12.38 1.67 8.65
C GLU A 70 -11.28 0.86 9.34
N HIS A 71 -11.05 -0.37 8.90
CA HIS A 71 -10.06 -1.23 9.49
C HIS A 71 -8.63 -0.70 9.24
N PRO A 72 -7.74 -0.65 10.26
CA PRO A 72 -6.40 -0.08 10.13
C PRO A 72 -5.55 -0.71 9.00
N LEU A 73 -5.64 -2.03 8.82
CA LEU A 73 -4.90 -2.73 7.75
C LEU A 73 -5.45 -2.42 6.36
N TRP A 74 -6.75 -2.20 6.22
CA TRP A 74 -7.35 -1.75 4.97
C TRP A 74 -6.81 -0.37 4.57
N ARG A 75 -6.89 0.59 5.51
CA ARG A 75 -6.35 1.94 5.30
C ARG A 75 -4.84 1.94 5.04
N LEU A 76 -4.11 1.03 5.69
CA LEU A 76 -2.68 0.88 5.45
C LEU A 76 -2.42 0.42 4.01
N ALA A 77 -3.15 -0.60 3.53
CA ALA A 77 -3.01 -1.10 2.16
C ALA A 77 -3.31 -0.02 1.12
N GLU A 78 -4.39 0.74 1.31
CA GLU A 78 -4.75 1.87 0.43
C GLU A 78 -3.67 2.97 0.43
N ARG A 79 -3.14 3.32 1.59
CA ARG A 79 -2.02 4.30 1.68
C ARG A 79 -0.74 3.82 1.01
N LEU A 80 -0.54 2.51 0.91
CA LEU A 80 0.58 1.91 0.17
C LEU A 80 0.31 1.79 -1.33
N GLY A 81 -0.89 2.18 -1.79
CA GLY A 81 -1.27 2.22 -3.20
C GLY A 81 -1.97 0.96 -3.70
N ALA A 82 -2.36 0.05 -2.81
CA ALA A 82 -3.14 -1.13 -3.18
C ALA A 82 -4.62 -0.79 -3.38
N ALA A 83 -5.27 -1.50 -4.28
CA ALA A 83 -6.72 -1.51 -4.40
C ALA A 83 -7.28 -2.60 -3.48
N CYS A 84 -8.13 -2.22 -2.52
CA CYS A 84 -8.74 -3.15 -1.58
C CYS A 84 -10.12 -3.61 -2.06
N ALA A 85 -10.45 -4.88 -1.81
CA ALA A 85 -11.73 -5.48 -2.17
C ALA A 85 -12.28 -6.35 -1.04
N THR A 86 -13.60 -6.44 -0.97
CA THR A 86 -14.28 -7.28 0.03
C THR A 86 -14.36 -8.75 -0.39
N ALA A 87 -14.20 -9.03 -1.67
CA ALA A 87 -14.24 -10.38 -2.24
C ALA A 87 -13.04 -10.64 -3.14
N VAL A 88 -12.70 -11.92 -3.32
CA VAL A 88 -11.72 -12.37 -4.31
C VAL A 88 -12.40 -12.38 -5.68
N GLY A 89 -11.77 -11.75 -6.64
CA GLY A 89 -12.29 -11.67 -8.01
C GLY A 89 -11.17 -11.66 -9.04
N ALA A 90 -11.54 -11.47 -10.30
CA ALA A 90 -10.59 -11.35 -11.40
C ALA A 90 -9.60 -10.20 -11.12
N GLY A 91 -8.30 -10.50 -11.18
CA GLY A 91 -7.24 -9.53 -10.90
C GLY A 91 -6.87 -9.39 -9.42
N THR A 92 -7.46 -10.13 -8.49
CA THR A 92 -6.95 -10.20 -7.11
C THR A 92 -5.54 -10.79 -7.13
N THR A 93 -4.59 -10.05 -6.59
CA THR A 93 -3.17 -10.47 -6.55
C THR A 93 -2.80 -11.07 -5.20
N HIS A 94 -3.42 -10.58 -4.13
CA HIS A 94 -3.10 -10.99 -2.77
C HIS A 94 -4.37 -11.16 -1.93
N VAL A 95 -4.32 -12.11 -1.01
CA VAL A 95 -5.29 -12.22 0.09
C VAL A 95 -4.53 -12.14 1.40
N VAL A 96 -4.86 -11.13 2.20
CA VAL A 96 -4.35 -11.00 3.57
C VAL A 96 -5.26 -11.77 4.49
N ALA A 97 -4.77 -12.86 5.07
CA ALA A 97 -5.55 -13.77 5.89
C ALA A 97 -4.97 -13.90 7.31
N ALA A 98 -5.84 -13.84 8.30
CA ALA A 98 -5.48 -14.23 9.66
C ALA A 98 -5.30 -15.75 9.75
N PRO A 99 -4.47 -16.25 10.70
CA PRO A 99 -4.26 -17.69 10.90
C PRO A 99 -5.56 -18.46 11.17
N GLY A 100 -5.60 -19.73 10.79
CA GLY A 100 -6.69 -20.67 11.08
C GLY A 100 -7.22 -21.40 9.85
N PRO A 101 -8.42 -22.05 9.91
CA PRO A 101 -8.93 -22.88 8.84
C PRO A 101 -9.14 -22.09 7.52
N PRO A 102 -9.06 -22.74 6.36
CA PRO A 102 -9.24 -22.09 5.08
C PRO A 102 -10.66 -21.52 4.96
N THR A 103 -10.76 -20.31 4.44
CA THR A 103 -12.04 -19.69 4.08
C THR A 103 -12.26 -19.80 2.57
N ASP A 104 -13.49 -19.62 2.12
CA ASP A 104 -13.81 -19.58 0.68
C ASP A 104 -12.94 -18.57 -0.07
N LYS A 105 -12.62 -17.43 0.55
CA LYS A 105 -11.72 -16.42 -0.03
C LYS A 105 -10.30 -16.96 -0.21
N VAL A 106 -9.79 -17.72 0.76
CA VAL A 106 -8.45 -18.33 0.68
C VAL A 106 -8.42 -19.41 -0.39
N LEU A 107 -9.47 -20.24 -0.46
CA LEU A 107 -9.58 -21.29 -1.49
C LEU A 107 -9.68 -20.68 -2.88
N ALA A 108 -10.52 -19.64 -3.05
CA ALA A 108 -10.64 -18.93 -4.32
C ALA A 108 -9.32 -18.25 -4.73
N ALA A 109 -8.57 -17.67 -3.78
CA ALA A 109 -7.28 -17.08 -4.03
C ALA A 109 -6.26 -18.10 -4.53
N ARG A 110 -6.18 -19.26 -3.87
CA ARG A 110 -5.30 -20.35 -4.28
C ARG A 110 -5.64 -20.85 -5.68
N ALA A 111 -6.93 -21.03 -5.98
CA ALA A 111 -7.40 -21.42 -7.30
C ALA A 111 -7.07 -20.39 -8.40
N ALA A 112 -7.08 -19.11 -8.05
CA ALA A 112 -6.75 -18.02 -8.96
C ALA A 112 -5.23 -17.74 -9.05
N GLY A 113 -4.39 -18.44 -8.29
CA GLY A 113 -2.95 -18.20 -8.23
C GLY A 113 -2.55 -16.92 -7.49
N ALA A 114 -3.45 -16.35 -6.68
CA ALA A 114 -3.15 -15.19 -5.85
C ALA A 114 -2.35 -15.59 -4.60
N ALA A 115 -1.45 -14.73 -4.16
CA ALA A 115 -0.65 -14.96 -2.96
C ALA A 115 -1.52 -14.83 -1.70
N VAL A 116 -1.42 -15.79 -0.79
CA VAL A 116 -2.10 -15.75 0.52
C VAL A 116 -1.08 -15.43 1.59
N VAL A 117 -1.15 -14.24 2.14
CA VAL A 117 -0.16 -13.68 3.06
C VAL A 117 -0.76 -13.32 4.41
N SER A 118 0.08 -13.31 5.44
CA SER A 118 -0.31 -12.85 6.78
C SER A 118 -0.38 -11.32 6.85
N PRO A 119 -1.07 -10.73 7.84
CA PRO A 119 -1.09 -9.28 8.07
C PRO A 119 0.30 -8.65 8.22
N GLY A 120 1.29 -9.42 8.70
CA GLY A 120 2.68 -9.00 8.83
C GLY A 120 3.32 -8.57 7.51
N TRP A 121 2.86 -9.11 6.38
CA TRP A 121 3.32 -8.71 5.05
C TRP A 121 3.04 -7.23 4.76
N LEU A 122 1.84 -6.73 5.07
CA LEU A 122 1.49 -5.32 4.94
C LEU A 122 2.33 -4.43 5.84
N GLN A 123 2.50 -4.84 7.11
CA GLN A 123 3.26 -4.08 8.09
C GLN A 123 4.74 -4.01 7.69
N CYS A 124 5.32 -5.12 7.24
CA CYS A 124 6.69 -5.15 6.75
C CYS A 124 6.87 -4.29 5.50
N SER A 125 5.95 -4.38 4.54
CA SER A 125 5.97 -3.55 3.34
C SER A 125 5.93 -2.06 3.66
N ALA A 126 5.11 -1.66 4.65
CA ALA A 126 5.04 -0.29 5.13
C ALA A 126 6.35 0.17 5.78
N THR A 127 6.97 -0.67 6.61
CA THR A 127 8.23 -0.36 7.29
C THR A 127 9.41 -0.26 6.32
N LEU A 128 9.46 -1.15 5.33
CA LEU A 128 10.55 -1.21 4.35
C LEU A 128 10.36 -0.23 3.18
N TRP A 129 9.19 0.41 3.05
CA TRP A 129 8.84 1.24 1.89
C TRP A 129 9.05 0.53 0.56
N ARG A 130 8.79 -0.76 0.55
CA ARG A 130 8.82 -1.62 -0.63
C ARG A 130 7.96 -2.85 -0.38
N ARG A 131 7.46 -3.48 -1.44
CA ARG A 131 6.75 -4.75 -1.31
C ARG A 131 7.65 -5.80 -0.67
N ALA A 132 7.21 -6.38 0.46
CA ALA A 132 7.89 -7.47 1.12
C ALA A 132 7.75 -8.76 0.31
N ASP A 133 8.69 -9.69 0.47
CA ASP A 133 8.63 -11.00 -0.17
C ASP A 133 7.51 -11.83 0.46
N GLU A 134 6.55 -12.25 -0.36
CA GLU A 134 5.38 -13.03 0.05
C GLU A 134 5.77 -14.38 0.66
N ALA A 135 6.88 -14.95 0.23
CA ALA A 135 7.34 -16.25 0.72
C ALA A 135 7.64 -16.26 2.24
N HIS A 136 8.10 -15.10 2.76
CA HIS A 136 8.37 -14.94 4.19
C HIS A 136 7.12 -14.67 5.04
N PHE A 137 6.00 -14.40 4.40
CA PHE A 137 4.75 -14.01 5.07
C PHE A 137 3.55 -14.86 4.65
N SER A 138 3.79 -16.09 4.22
CA SER A 138 2.70 -17.02 3.94
C SER A 138 1.75 -17.11 5.13
N ALA A 139 0.45 -16.96 4.89
CA ALA A 139 -0.54 -17.12 5.94
C ALA A 139 -0.55 -18.56 6.46
N GLN A 140 -0.55 -18.71 7.77
CA GLN A 140 -0.69 -20.01 8.43
C GLN A 140 -2.16 -20.47 8.32
N ILE A 141 -2.47 -21.17 7.24
CA ILE A 141 -3.79 -21.72 6.98
C ILE A 141 -3.71 -23.21 7.34
N GLU A 142 -4.48 -23.60 8.32
CA GLU A 142 -4.64 -25.01 8.71
C GLU A 142 -5.21 -25.77 7.52
N GLY A 143 -4.48 -26.79 7.09
CA GLY A 143 -4.85 -27.66 5.97
C GLY A 143 -5.96 -28.65 6.32
#